data_178bf5ec5d9d9ddf11ac1675e814982b
#
_entry.id   178bf5ec5d9d9ddf11ac1675e814982b
#
_cell.length_a   1.000
_cell.length_b   1.000
_cell.length_c   1.000
_cell.angle_alpha   90.00
_cell.angle_beta   90.00
_cell.angle_gamma   90.00
#
_symmetry.space_group_name_H-M   'P 1'
#
loop_
_entity.id
_entity.type
_entity.pdbx_description
1 polymer ?
#
loop_
_entity_poly.entity_id
_entity_poly.type
_entity_poly.pdbx_seq_one_letter_code
_entity_poly.pdbx_strand_id
1 'polypeptide(L)'
;MKMNVKNIITLGLGAIALLVSERATAQQDPLFTQYLQNPLTVNPAYAGSTDALTVVALSRIQWTGIPGAPRTNNLSIHSPIQDRNIGVGLNVINDNVGPVSQTGFFGDVSYKLQIGTNSTLRLGLRAGGAVFAAKLGTLQLNDQSDIAFSQNIGGKFLPNVGFGAYFSTNKIFVGFSAPRLLANEVSFDNNVVTERAYRESRHVFLTAGGLFKVSPSVNFKPSLGLRYVGGAPVSVDVQTNFQFSEKFWLGAMYRFQDAVGGIFQLQVNDQFRFGYSYDFNTSALRKYNGGTHEIMLTYDFIYRRANIKSPRYF
;
A
#
# COMPACT_ATOMS: atom_id res chain seq x y z
N MET A 1 6.40 -17.20 38.25
CA MET A 1 5.42 -18.06 37.54
C MET A 1 5.91 -18.26 36.11
N LYS A 2 6.52 -19.39 35.75
CA LYS A 2 7.05 -19.66 34.39
C LYS A 2 5.86 -20.11 33.53
N MET A 3 5.42 -19.25 32.62
CA MET A 3 4.43 -19.64 31.61
C MET A 3 5.03 -20.70 30.68
N ASN A 4 4.33 -21.81 30.52
CA ASN A 4 4.77 -22.93 29.69
C ASN A 4 4.60 -22.56 28.21
N VAL A 5 5.59 -22.84 27.37
CA VAL A 5 5.59 -22.51 25.94
C VAL A 5 4.32 -23.03 25.21
N LYS A 6 3.79 -24.19 25.65
CA LYS A 6 2.51 -24.73 25.18
C LYS A 6 1.34 -23.78 25.42
N ASN A 7 1.28 -23.12 26.58
CA ASN A 7 0.19 -22.19 26.89
C ASN A 7 0.26 -20.89 26.08
N ILE A 8 1.47 -20.44 25.69
CA ILE A 8 1.67 -19.29 24.81
C ILE A 8 1.20 -19.60 23.39
N ILE A 9 1.52 -20.81 22.91
CA ILE A 9 1.08 -21.29 21.58
C ILE A 9 -0.44 -21.46 21.53
N THR A 10 -1.05 -22.01 22.58
CA THR A 10 -2.50 -22.22 22.65
C THR A 10 -3.25 -20.89 22.77
N LEU A 11 -2.74 -19.92 23.54
CA LEU A 11 -3.28 -18.55 23.60
C LEU A 11 -3.13 -17.82 22.25
N GLY A 12 -2.00 -18.00 21.56
CA GLY A 12 -1.78 -17.45 20.23
C GLY A 12 -2.72 -18.03 19.18
N LEU A 13 -2.93 -19.34 19.17
CA LEU A 13 -3.88 -20.02 18.29
C LEU A 13 -5.33 -19.66 18.60
N GLY A 14 -5.69 -19.52 19.89
CA GLY A 14 -7.02 -19.07 20.32
C GLY A 14 -7.32 -17.63 19.91
N ALA A 15 -6.34 -16.73 20.00
CA ALA A 15 -6.48 -15.34 19.54
C ALA A 15 -6.62 -15.25 18.02
N ILE A 16 -5.93 -16.10 17.26
CA ILE A 16 -6.05 -16.19 15.78
C ILE A 16 -7.42 -16.74 15.40
N ALA A 17 -7.96 -17.72 16.12
CA ALA A 17 -9.28 -18.30 15.83
C ALA A 17 -10.45 -17.32 16.06
N LEU A 18 -10.32 -16.38 17.00
CA LEU A 18 -11.32 -15.34 17.26
C LEU A 18 -11.38 -14.24 16.18
N LEU A 19 -10.37 -14.16 15.29
CA LEU A 19 -10.31 -13.18 14.21
C LEU A 19 -11.01 -13.65 12.90
N VAL A 20 -11.60 -14.85 12.87
CA VAL A 20 -12.03 -15.52 11.63
C VAL A 20 -13.53 -15.40 11.31
N SER A 21 -14.37 -14.76 12.16
CA SER A 21 -15.82 -14.77 11.93
C SER A 21 -16.45 -13.39 11.89
N GLU A 22 -16.23 -12.65 10.78
CA GLU A 22 -17.14 -11.58 10.41
C GLU A 22 -17.43 -11.60 8.90
N ARG A 23 -18.70 -11.41 8.52
CA ARG A 23 -19.11 -11.26 7.11
C ARG A 23 -18.57 -9.93 6.61
N ALA A 24 -17.56 -9.99 5.72
CA ALA A 24 -16.92 -8.81 5.17
C ALA A 24 -17.88 -8.05 4.23
N THR A 25 -18.28 -6.85 4.62
CA THR A 25 -18.99 -5.88 3.78
C THR A 25 -18.18 -4.61 3.57
N ALA A 26 -16.86 -4.65 3.83
CA ALA A 26 -16.00 -3.48 3.76
C ALA A 26 -15.45 -3.27 2.35
N GLN A 27 -15.69 -2.10 1.77
CA GLN A 27 -14.92 -1.60 0.63
C GLN A 27 -13.46 -1.42 1.10
N GLN A 28 -12.52 -1.99 0.36
CA GLN A 28 -11.10 -1.94 0.70
C GLN A 28 -10.40 -0.94 -0.22
N ASP A 29 -9.48 -0.15 0.36
CA ASP A 29 -8.54 0.65 -0.44
C ASP A 29 -7.70 -0.26 -1.36
N PRO A 30 -7.33 0.22 -2.55
CA PRO A 30 -6.46 -0.53 -3.45
C PRO A 30 -5.13 -0.86 -2.76
N LEU A 31 -4.70 -2.10 -2.87
CA LEU A 31 -3.42 -2.57 -2.34
C LEU A 31 -2.53 -3.02 -3.48
N PHE A 32 -1.33 -2.47 -3.52
CA PHE A 32 -0.31 -2.86 -4.48
C PHE A 32 0.46 -4.09 -4.00
N THR A 33 0.98 -4.88 -4.92
CA THR A 33 1.89 -5.97 -4.59
C THR A 33 3.24 -5.44 -4.16
N GLN A 34 3.69 -4.36 -4.82
CA GLN A 34 4.98 -3.73 -4.55
C GLN A 34 4.93 -2.60 -3.48
N TYR A 35 3.89 -2.57 -2.60
CA TYR A 35 3.80 -1.53 -1.56
C TYR A 35 4.93 -1.61 -0.52
N LEU A 36 5.53 -2.79 -0.30
CA LEU A 36 6.70 -2.96 0.56
C LEU A 36 8.01 -2.45 -0.08
N GLN A 37 7.98 -2.13 -1.39
CA GLN A 37 9.03 -1.46 -2.13
C GLN A 37 8.78 0.06 -2.28
N ASN A 38 7.52 0.50 -2.10
CA ASN A 38 7.11 1.90 -2.04
C ASN A 38 6.25 2.14 -0.78
N PRO A 39 6.85 2.11 0.43
CA PRO A 39 6.10 2.23 1.68
C PRO A 39 5.37 3.56 1.85
N LEU A 40 5.73 4.64 1.11
CA LEU A 40 5.04 5.93 1.17
C LEU A 40 3.56 5.82 0.80
N THR A 41 3.17 4.84 0.00
CA THR A 41 1.75 4.60 -0.33
C THR A 41 0.90 4.36 0.90
N VAL A 42 1.45 3.67 1.90
CA VAL A 42 0.74 3.25 3.12
C VAL A 42 1.25 3.89 4.41
N ASN A 43 2.46 4.45 4.43
CA ASN A 43 3.07 5.00 5.66
C ASN A 43 3.71 6.37 5.44
N PRO A 44 3.12 7.47 5.98
CA PRO A 44 3.67 8.82 5.83
C PRO A 44 5.04 9.01 6.50
N ALA A 45 5.39 8.19 7.49
CA ALA A 45 6.70 8.26 8.14
C ALA A 45 7.85 7.85 7.21
N TYR A 46 7.56 7.19 6.09
CA TYR A 46 8.56 6.84 5.07
C TYR A 46 9.03 8.05 4.26
N ALA A 47 8.32 9.19 4.30
CA ALA A 47 8.72 10.40 3.58
C ALA A 47 10.15 10.82 3.94
N GLY A 48 11.01 11.04 2.93
CA GLY A 48 12.42 11.40 3.11
C GLY A 48 13.28 10.34 3.83
N SER A 49 12.90 9.07 3.76
CA SER A 49 13.71 7.96 4.32
C SER A 49 14.93 7.63 3.45
N THR A 50 14.89 7.95 2.17
CA THR A 50 16.01 7.87 1.23
C THR A 50 16.84 9.15 1.30
N ASP A 51 18.13 9.09 0.88
CA ASP A 51 19.00 10.27 0.85
C ASP A 51 18.89 11.07 -0.46
N ALA A 52 17.86 10.81 -1.25
CA ALA A 52 17.60 11.43 -2.55
C ALA A 52 16.15 11.92 -2.68
N LEU A 53 15.89 12.79 -3.64
CA LEU A 53 14.55 12.99 -4.13
C LEU A 53 14.16 11.74 -4.94
N THR A 54 13.22 10.98 -4.43
CA THR A 54 12.72 9.74 -5.03
C THR A 54 11.34 9.97 -5.62
N VAL A 55 11.17 9.56 -6.88
CA VAL A 55 9.88 9.55 -7.59
C VAL A 55 9.55 8.11 -7.92
N VAL A 56 8.35 7.67 -7.54
CA VAL A 56 7.84 6.33 -7.86
C VAL A 56 6.50 6.46 -8.58
N ALA A 57 6.43 5.93 -9.79
CA ALA A 57 5.19 5.73 -10.52
C ALA A 57 4.82 4.25 -10.51
N LEU A 58 3.57 3.94 -10.19
CA LEU A 58 3.08 2.58 -10.10
C LEU A 58 1.71 2.48 -10.78
N SER A 59 1.52 1.48 -11.61
CA SER A 59 0.25 1.18 -12.28
C SER A 59 -0.12 -0.28 -12.06
N ARG A 60 -1.35 -0.51 -11.58
CA ARG A 60 -1.91 -1.83 -11.31
C ARG A 60 -3.18 -2.05 -12.13
N ILE A 61 -3.20 -3.12 -12.90
CA ILE A 61 -4.36 -3.61 -13.65
C ILE A 61 -4.79 -4.91 -12.99
N GLN A 62 -5.87 -4.84 -12.22
CA GLN A 62 -6.35 -5.96 -11.42
C GLN A 62 -7.38 -6.79 -12.22
N TRP A 63 -7.39 -8.10 -12.03
CA TRP A 63 -8.34 -9.07 -12.61
C TRP A 63 -8.53 -8.89 -14.12
N THR A 64 -7.43 -8.98 -14.85
CA THR A 64 -7.39 -8.79 -16.32
C THR A 64 -8.42 -9.71 -17.00
N GLY A 65 -9.19 -9.14 -17.93
CA GLY A 65 -10.26 -9.84 -18.64
C GLY A 65 -11.66 -9.61 -18.07
N ILE A 66 -11.80 -9.04 -16.86
CA ILE A 66 -13.10 -8.67 -16.30
C ILE A 66 -13.42 -7.22 -16.72
N PRO A 67 -14.56 -6.95 -17.42
CA PRO A 67 -14.99 -5.60 -17.72
C PRO A 67 -15.22 -4.78 -16.45
N GLY A 68 -14.70 -3.54 -16.40
CA GLY A 68 -14.82 -2.68 -15.23
C GLY A 68 -13.94 -3.07 -14.04
N ALA A 69 -13.01 -4.01 -14.20
CA ALA A 69 -12.07 -4.39 -13.15
C ALA A 69 -11.20 -3.22 -12.69
N PRO A 70 -10.71 -3.23 -11.42
CA PRO A 70 -9.96 -2.13 -10.86
C PRO A 70 -8.69 -1.79 -11.63
N ARG A 71 -8.47 -0.49 -11.85
CA ARG A 71 -7.22 0.07 -12.39
C ARG A 71 -6.76 1.18 -11.47
N THR A 72 -5.60 0.97 -10.86
CA THR A 72 -5.05 1.91 -9.89
C THR A 72 -3.72 2.44 -10.38
N ASN A 73 -3.57 3.76 -10.39
CA ASN A 73 -2.30 4.43 -10.67
C ASN A 73 -1.88 5.20 -9.42
N ASN A 74 -0.60 5.18 -9.13
CA ASN A 74 -0.02 5.91 -8.02
C ASN A 74 1.24 6.65 -8.47
N LEU A 75 1.39 7.89 -8.02
CA LEU A 75 2.61 8.68 -8.11
C LEU A 75 3.00 9.11 -6.70
N SER A 76 4.17 8.67 -6.25
CA SER A 76 4.75 9.03 -4.98
C SER A 76 6.03 9.82 -5.20
N ILE A 77 6.19 10.92 -4.51
CA ILE A 77 7.39 11.76 -4.55
C ILE A 77 7.80 12.03 -3.11
N HIS A 78 9.05 11.82 -2.74
CA HIS A 78 9.53 12.21 -1.42
C HIS A 78 11.01 12.57 -1.42
N SER A 79 11.38 13.41 -0.46
CA SER A 79 12.75 13.87 -0.28
C SER A 79 13.02 14.20 1.19
N PRO A 80 14.23 13.96 1.71
CA PRO A 80 14.69 14.61 2.93
C PRO A 80 14.92 16.10 2.65
N ILE A 81 14.64 16.96 3.65
CA ILE A 81 15.10 18.34 3.62
C ILE A 81 16.55 18.33 4.12
N GLN A 82 17.45 18.84 3.28
CA GLN A 82 18.89 18.85 3.58
C GLN A 82 19.16 19.55 4.92
N ASP A 83 20.12 19.00 5.67
CA ASP A 83 20.56 19.49 6.98
C ASP A 83 19.45 19.59 8.05
N ARG A 84 18.31 18.95 7.81
CA ARG A 84 17.19 18.87 8.74
C ARG A 84 16.73 17.44 8.95
N ASN A 85 16.18 17.17 10.12
CA ASN A 85 15.58 15.87 10.43
C ASN A 85 14.15 15.74 9.87
N ILE A 86 13.82 16.44 8.80
CA ILE A 86 12.49 16.50 8.21
C ILE A 86 12.52 15.86 6.84
N GLY A 87 11.54 15.02 6.56
CA GLY A 87 11.23 14.50 5.23
C GLY A 87 9.87 15.02 4.79
N VAL A 88 9.73 15.26 3.49
CA VAL A 88 8.47 15.65 2.87
C VAL A 88 8.10 14.68 1.76
N GLY A 89 6.80 14.50 1.53
CA GLY A 89 6.29 13.62 0.49
C GLY A 89 4.99 14.12 -0.11
N LEU A 90 4.73 13.65 -1.31
CA LEU A 90 3.47 13.81 -2.03
C LEU A 90 3.05 12.43 -2.55
N ASN A 91 1.79 12.09 -2.36
CA ASN A 91 1.22 10.86 -2.88
C ASN A 91 -0.08 11.19 -3.63
N VAL A 92 -0.11 10.85 -4.92
CA VAL A 92 -1.29 10.97 -5.77
C VAL A 92 -1.71 9.56 -6.16
N ILE A 93 -2.97 9.24 -5.93
CA ILE A 93 -3.55 7.94 -6.27
C ILE A 93 -4.83 8.13 -7.06
N ASN A 94 -4.95 7.45 -8.18
CA ASN A 94 -6.18 7.37 -8.96
C ASN A 94 -6.63 5.92 -9.05
N ASP A 95 -7.84 5.65 -8.58
CA ASP A 95 -8.45 4.33 -8.61
C ASP A 95 -9.78 4.39 -9.37
N ASN A 96 -9.94 3.46 -10.33
CA ASN A 96 -11.13 3.36 -11.16
C ASN A 96 -11.66 1.93 -11.08
N VAL A 97 -12.90 1.79 -10.63
CA VAL A 97 -13.58 0.50 -10.46
C VAL A 97 -14.99 0.60 -11.06
N GLY A 98 -15.21 -0.01 -12.21
CA GLY A 98 -16.47 0.13 -12.94
C GLY A 98 -16.79 1.59 -13.24
N PRO A 99 -17.98 2.11 -12.81
CA PRO A 99 -18.38 3.50 -13.00
C PRO A 99 -17.77 4.46 -11.96
N VAL A 100 -17.09 3.92 -10.92
CA VAL A 100 -16.56 4.71 -9.81
C VAL A 100 -15.12 5.13 -10.09
N SER A 101 -14.81 6.39 -9.86
CA SER A 101 -13.46 6.95 -9.92
C SER A 101 -13.15 7.71 -8.64
N GLN A 102 -11.99 7.45 -8.04
CA GLN A 102 -11.50 8.16 -6.88
C GLN A 102 -10.07 8.63 -7.13
N THR A 103 -9.84 9.95 -6.97
CA THR A 103 -8.50 10.53 -7.10
C THR A 103 -8.10 11.20 -5.80
N GLY A 104 -7.09 10.66 -5.14
CA GLY A 104 -6.57 11.17 -3.86
C GLY A 104 -5.27 11.96 -4.05
N PHE A 105 -5.12 13.02 -3.24
CA PHE A 105 -3.94 13.88 -3.17
C PHE A 105 -3.57 14.04 -1.70
N PHE A 106 -2.37 13.58 -1.32
CA PHE A 106 -1.91 13.58 0.07
C PHE A 106 -0.51 14.16 0.17
N GLY A 107 -0.33 15.10 1.07
CA GLY A 107 0.97 15.59 1.52
C GLY A 107 1.41 14.84 2.77
N ASP A 108 2.69 14.48 2.82
CA ASP A 108 3.32 13.77 3.94
C ASP A 108 4.46 14.60 4.51
N VAL A 109 4.56 14.65 5.83
CA VAL A 109 5.70 15.21 6.55
C VAL A 109 6.18 14.21 7.58
N SER A 110 7.47 13.96 7.63
CA SER A 110 8.09 13.10 8.64
C SER A 110 9.17 13.80 9.42
N TYR A 111 9.36 13.37 10.66
CA TYR A 111 10.46 13.81 11.52
C TYR A 111 11.33 12.61 11.91
N LYS A 112 12.64 12.73 11.66
CA LYS A 112 13.65 11.71 11.94
C LYS A 112 14.22 11.87 13.32
N LEU A 113 14.12 10.85 14.15
CA LEU A 113 14.76 10.71 15.45
C LEU A 113 15.91 9.71 15.33
N GLN A 114 17.14 10.14 15.64
CA GLN A 114 18.28 9.23 15.74
C GLN A 114 18.27 8.61 17.13
N ILE A 115 17.94 7.32 17.24
CA ILE A 115 17.85 6.61 18.53
C ILE A 115 19.08 5.76 18.84
N GLY A 116 19.98 5.59 17.89
CA GLY A 116 21.24 4.87 18.05
C GLY A 116 22.17 5.16 16.89
N THR A 117 23.37 4.65 16.92
CA THR A 117 24.39 4.88 15.88
C THR A 117 23.89 4.47 14.49
N ASN A 118 23.14 3.37 14.40
CA ASN A 118 22.62 2.81 13.15
C ASN A 118 21.09 2.60 13.18
N SER A 119 20.39 3.31 14.07
CA SER A 119 18.95 3.12 14.27
C SER A 119 18.23 4.44 14.21
N THR A 120 17.21 4.53 13.39
CA THR A 120 16.36 5.70 13.23
C THR A 120 14.90 5.36 13.47
N LEU A 121 14.17 6.27 14.09
CA LEU A 121 12.72 6.28 14.15
C LEU A 121 12.21 7.50 13.42
N ARG A 122 11.33 7.33 12.46
CA ARG A 122 10.61 8.41 11.81
C ARG A 122 9.16 8.41 12.27
N LEU A 123 8.66 9.58 12.63
CA LEU A 123 7.23 9.80 12.88
C LEU A 123 6.69 10.65 11.74
N GLY A 124 5.56 10.27 11.17
CA GLY A 124 4.99 10.92 9.99
C GLY A 124 3.54 11.30 10.16
N LEU A 125 3.16 12.40 9.53
CA LEU A 125 1.79 12.87 9.42
C LEU A 125 1.43 13.01 7.94
N ARG A 126 0.18 12.69 7.63
CA ARG A 126 -0.42 12.84 6.30
C ARG A 126 -1.63 13.75 6.39
N ALA A 127 -1.80 14.63 5.41
CA ALA A 127 -3.00 15.42 5.23
C ALA A 127 -3.33 15.53 3.75
N GLY A 128 -4.63 15.56 3.43
CA GLY A 128 -5.10 15.68 2.05
C GLY A 128 -6.54 15.26 1.93
N GLY A 129 -6.87 14.63 0.82
CA GLY A 129 -8.21 14.11 0.59
C GLY A 129 -8.32 13.48 -0.79
N ALA A 130 -9.50 12.93 -1.06
CA ALA A 130 -9.82 12.32 -2.34
C ALA A 130 -11.07 12.96 -2.95
N VAL A 131 -11.09 13.04 -4.27
CA VAL A 131 -12.30 13.40 -5.03
C VAL A 131 -12.94 12.10 -5.50
N PHE A 132 -14.13 11.83 -5.01
CA PHE A 132 -14.95 10.68 -5.38
C PHE A 132 -15.99 11.08 -6.43
N ALA A 133 -16.13 10.29 -7.49
CA ALA A 133 -17.15 10.46 -8.52
C ALA A 133 -17.67 9.09 -8.98
N ALA A 134 -18.96 9.03 -9.32
CA ALA A 134 -19.57 7.81 -9.87
C ALA A 134 -20.49 8.15 -11.06
N LYS A 135 -20.21 7.54 -12.21
CA LYS A 135 -20.99 7.69 -13.45
C LYS A 135 -22.04 6.59 -13.54
N LEU A 136 -23.04 6.63 -12.67
CA LEU A 136 -24.04 5.57 -12.51
C LEU A 136 -25.02 5.52 -13.70
N GLY A 137 -25.33 6.65 -14.32
CA GLY A 137 -26.21 6.73 -15.50
C GLY A 137 -25.68 6.05 -16.75
N THR A 138 -24.43 5.54 -16.74
CA THR A 138 -23.85 4.75 -17.85
C THR A 138 -24.08 3.26 -17.69
N LEU A 139 -24.64 2.81 -16.56
CA LEU A 139 -24.90 1.42 -16.28
C LEU A 139 -26.15 0.92 -17.04
N GLN A 140 -26.06 -0.26 -17.58
CA GLN A 140 -27.26 -0.97 -18.08
C GLN A 140 -27.92 -1.66 -16.89
N LEU A 141 -29.04 -1.10 -16.43
CA LEU A 141 -29.79 -1.61 -15.30
C LEU A 141 -30.79 -2.67 -15.75
N ASN A 142 -30.95 -3.72 -14.96
CA ASN A 142 -32.02 -4.70 -15.17
C ASN A 142 -33.41 -4.10 -14.89
N ASP A 143 -33.47 -3.14 -13.94
CA ASP A 143 -34.65 -2.31 -13.65
C ASP A 143 -34.32 -0.84 -13.93
N GLN A 144 -34.83 -0.31 -15.03
CA GLN A 144 -34.62 1.09 -15.43
C GLN A 144 -35.33 2.09 -14.54
N SER A 145 -36.25 1.66 -13.66
CA SER A 145 -36.97 2.51 -12.71
C SER A 145 -36.19 2.72 -11.40
N ASP A 146 -35.04 2.11 -11.21
CA ASP A 146 -34.23 2.28 -10.01
C ASP A 146 -33.61 3.68 -9.95
N ILE A 147 -34.25 4.54 -9.14
CA ILE A 147 -33.86 5.94 -8.97
C ILE A 147 -32.45 6.11 -8.39
N ALA A 148 -31.94 5.13 -7.63
CA ALA A 148 -30.62 5.17 -7.02
C ALA A 148 -29.50 5.26 -8.06
N PHE A 149 -29.70 4.70 -9.26
CA PHE A 149 -28.73 4.71 -10.35
C PHE A 149 -29.03 5.74 -11.46
N SER A 150 -30.10 6.50 -11.32
CA SER A 150 -30.51 7.47 -12.36
C SER A 150 -29.62 8.71 -12.43
N GLN A 151 -28.86 9.01 -11.37
CA GLN A 151 -28.02 10.21 -11.28
C GLN A 151 -26.54 9.88 -11.07
N ASN A 152 -25.69 10.63 -11.76
CA ASN A 152 -24.26 10.58 -11.53
C ASN A 152 -23.90 11.30 -10.22
N ILE A 153 -22.98 10.73 -9.43
CA ILE A 153 -22.40 11.44 -8.29
C ILE A 153 -21.23 12.28 -8.85
N GLY A 154 -21.39 13.60 -8.80
CA GLY A 154 -20.33 14.55 -9.12
C GLY A 154 -19.18 14.49 -8.12
N GLY A 155 -18.05 15.12 -8.44
CA GLY A 155 -16.86 15.10 -7.61
C GLY A 155 -17.12 15.56 -6.17
N LYS A 156 -17.16 14.64 -5.22
CA LYS A 156 -17.28 14.92 -3.78
C LYS A 156 -15.87 14.87 -3.17
N PHE A 157 -15.43 15.97 -2.55
CA PHE A 157 -14.16 15.99 -1.85
C PHE A 157 -14.29 15.33 -0.47
N LEU A 158 -13.43 14.36 -0.20
CA LEU A 158 -13.36 13.56 1.02
C LEU A 158 -12.03 13.86 1.72
N PRO A 159 -12.00 14.81 2.69
CA PRO A 159 -10.78 15.15 3.41
C PRO A 159 -10.31 13.98 4.26
N ASN A 160 -9.00 13.82 4.41
CA ASN A 160 -8.46 12.80 5.30
C ASN A 160 -7.12 13.22 5.89
N VAL A 161 -6.82 12.66 7.06
CA VAL A 161 -5.55 12.80 7.76
C VAL A 161 -5.06 11.42 8.18
N GLY A 162 -3.76 11.29 8.37
CA GLY A 162 -3.17 10.02 8.77
C GLY A 162 -1.88 10.22 9.53
N PHE A 163 -1.39 9.14 10.12
CA PHE A 163 -0.11 9.12 10.81
C PHE A 163 0.63 7.82 10.57
N GLY A 164 1.93 7.84 10.89
CA GLY A 164 2.76 6.64 10.84
C GLY A 164 4.00 6.76 11.71
N ALA A 165 4.60 5.61 11.96
CA ALA A 165 5.91 5.45 12.55
C ALA A 165 6.71 4.47 11.69
N TYR A 166 7.98 4.73 11.50
CA TYR A 166 8.88 3.89 10.71
C TYR A 166 10.23 3.79 11.41
N PHE A 167 10.50 2.64 11.99
CA PHE A 167 11.78 2.29 12.56
C PHE A 167 12.64 1.59 11.54
N SER A 168 13.89 1.98 11.41
CA SER A 168 14.85 1.32 10.51
C SER A 168 16.25 1.29 11.10
N THR A 169 16.96 0.23 10.74
CA THR A 169 18.40 0.05 10.97
C THR A 169 19.05 -0.28 9.63
N ASN A 170 20.34 -0.57 9.64
CA ASN A 170 21.04 -1.03 8.42
C ASN A 170 20.57 -2.42 7.94
N LYS A 171 19.79 -3.17 8.72
CA LYS A 171 19.41 -4.54 8.40
C LYS A 171 17.91 -4.82 8.46
N ILE A 172 17.16 -4.10 9.27
CA ILE A 172 15.73 -4.37 9.50
C ILE A 172 14.93 -3.08 9.48
N PHE A 173 13.67 -3.19 9.15
CA PHE A 173 12.68 -2.12 9.31
C PHE A 173 11.40 -2.66 9.93
N VAL A 174 10.68 -1.77 10.61
CA VAL A 174 9.32 -1.99 11.11
C VAL A 174 8.54 -0.69 10.91
N GLY A 175 7.39 -0.78 10.24
CA GLY A 175 6.49 0.33 10.00
C GLY A 175 5.12 0.08 10.60
N PHE A 176 4.55 1.09 11.26
CA PHE A 176 3.16 1.12 11.72
C PHE A 176 2.50 2.36 11.16
N SER A 177 1.27 2.25 10.65
CA SER A 177 0.57 3.43 10.11
C SER A 177 -0.94 3.25 10.05
N ALA A 178 -1.62 4.39 10.11
CA ALA A 178 -3.01 4.56 9.75
C ALA A 178 -3.10 5.76 8.77
N PRO A 179 -2.95 5.52 7.45
CA PRO A 179 -2.80 6.60 6.45
C PRO A 179 -4.10 7.37 6.22
N ARG A 180 -5.24 6.84 6.65
CA ARG A 180 -6.57 7.48 6.59
C ARG A 180 -7.33 7.19 7.88
N LEU A 181 -7.68 8.26 8.61
CA LEU A 181 -8.36 8.18 9.91
C LEU A 181 -9.83 8.58 9.82
N LEU A 182 -10.17 9.46 8.88
CA LEU A 182 -11.55 9.91 8.74
C LEU A 182 -12.33 8.89 7.91
N ALA A 183 -13.47 8.48 8.42
CA ALA A 183 -14.41 7.61 7.72
C ALA A 183 -15.44 8.49 7.02
N ASN A 184 -15.13 8.97 5.83
CA ASN A 184 -16.06 9.78 5.04
C ASN A 184 -17.17 8.90 4.48
N GLU A 185 -18.35 9.48 4.36
CA GLU A 185 -19.52 8.85 3.75
C GLU A 185 -20.03 9.72 2.60
N VAL A 186 -20.40 9.07 1.50
CA VAL A 186 -21.10 9.71 0.38
C VAL A 186 -22.48 9.08 0.29
N SER A 187 -23.52 9.89 0.36
CA SER A 187 -24.91 9.45 0.21
C SER A 187 -25.46 9.90 -1.14
N PHE A 188 -26.44 9.17 -1.65
CA PHE A 188 -27.28 9.64 -2.73
C PHE A 188 -28.16 10.78 -2.20
N ASP A 189 -28.07 11.94 -2.82
CA ASP A 189 -28.86 13.11 -2.42
C ASP A 189 -30.13 13.16 -3.28
N ASN A 190 -31.04 12.23 -3.05
CA ASN A 190 -32.39 12.27 -3.59
C ASN A 190 -33.36 12.45 -2.43
N ASN A 191 -34.21 13.45 -2.50
CA ASN A 191 -35.23 13.80 -1.48
C ASN A 191 -36.14 12.64 -1.04
N VAL A 192 -35.95 11.42 -1.54
CA VAL A 192 -36.84 10.27 -1.31
C VAL A 192 -36.12 9.11 -0.61
N VAL A 193 -34.81 8.93 -0.79
CA VAL A 193 -34.06 7.81 -0.20
C VAL A 193 -32.65 8.26 0.19
N THR A 194 -32.34 8.22 1.50
CA THR A 194 -30.98 8.46 2.02
C THR A 194 -30.27 7.14 2.12
N GLU A 195 -29.82 6.58 1.00
CA GLU A 195 -28.96 5.40 0.99
C GLU A 195 -27.48 5.80 0.89
N ARG A 196 -26.64 5.05 1.61
CA ARG A 196 -25.19 5.26 1.57
C ARG A 196 -24.64 4.71 0.26
N ALA A 197 -24.09 5.59 -0.58
CA ALA A 197 -23.45 5.20 -1.82
C ALA A 197 -22.03 4.65 -1.61
N TYR A 198 -21.29 5.24 -0.64
CA TYR A 198 -19.90 4.93 -0.38
C TYR A 198 -19.52 5.27 1.05
N ARG A 199 -18.67 4.45 1.68
CA ARG A 199 -18.08 4.71 2.98
C ARG A 199 -16.59 4.34 2.97
N GLU A 200 -15.73 5.29 3.31
CA GLU A 200 -14.31 5.01 3.52
C GLU A 200 -14.11 4.19 4.79
N SER A 201 -13.33 3.13 4.69
CA SER A 201 -12.93 2.31 5.83
C SER A 201 -11.55 2.73 6.32
N ARG A 202 -11.34 2.69 7.63
CA ARG A 202 -10.04 2.94 8.24
C ARG A 202 -9.14 1.74 8.05
N HIS A 203 -7.94 1.99 7.54
CA HIS A 203 -6.92 0.96 7.36
C HIS A 203 -5.79 1.18 8.34
N VAL A 204 -5.32 0.10 8.97
CA VAL A 204 -4.12 0.08 9.80
C VAL A 204 -3.14 -0.90 9.20
N PHE A 205 -1.92 -0.47 9.04
CA PHE A 205 -0.83 -1.28 8.48
C PHE A 205 0.26 -1.51 9.50
N LEU A 206 0.76 -2.75 9.55
CA LEU A 206 2.01 -3.12 10.21
C LEU A 206 2.88 -3.80 9.15
N THR A 207 4.07 -3.25 8.93
CA THR A 207 5.03 -3.77 7.96
C THR A 207 6.35 -4.06 8.65
N ALA A 208 7.01 -5.13 8.26
CA ALA A 208 8.33 -5.46 8.77
C ALA A 208 9.15 -6.15 7.68
N GLY A 209 10.46 -6.05 7.77
CA GLY A 209 11.34 -6.78 6.87
C GLY A 209 12.79 -6.59 7.24
N GLY A 210 13.63 -7.27 6.48
CA GLY A 210 15.07 -7.19 6.69
C GLY A 210 15.85 -7.44 5.42
N LEU A 211 17.14 -7.09 5.44
CA LEU A 211 18.11 -7.38 4.39
C LEU A 211 19.26 -8.19 4.97
N PHE A 212 19.41 -9.39 4.46
CA PHE A 212 20.42 -10.35 4.92
C PHE A 212 21.34 -10.74 3.77
N LYS A 213 22.64 -10.54 3.96
CA LYS A 213 23.64 -10.96 3.00
C LYS A 213 23.79 -12.48 3.04
N VAL A 214 23.45 -13.16 1.93
CA VAL A 214 23.57 -14.62 1.80
C VAL A 214 24.91 -14.99 1.20
N SER A 215 25.37 -14.21 0.21
CA SER A 215 26.70 -14.36 -0.42
C SER A 215 27.25 -12.99 -0.81
N PRO A 216 28.50 -12.88 -1.29
CA PRO A 216 29.03 -11.59 -1.77
C PRO A 216 28.17 -10.90 -2.82
N SER A 217 27.44 -11.67 -3.64
CA SER A 217 26.61 -11.16 -4.73
C SER A 217 25.10 -11.34 -4.52
N VAL A 218 24.65 -11.93 -3.40
CA VAL A 218 23.25 -12.22 -3.15
C VAL A 218 22.79 -11.70 -1.79
N ASN A 219 21.79 -10.85 -1.78
CA ASN A 219 21.08 -10.42 -0.58
C ASN A 219 19.66 -11.01 -0.57
N PHE A 220 19.17 -11.39 0.61
CA PHE A 220 17.83 -11.89 0.87
C PHE A 220 17.03 -10.84 1.63
N LYS A 221 15.88 -10.45 1.09
CA LYS A 221 14.96 -9.48 1.71
C LYS A 221 13.60 -10.11 1.98
N PRO A 222 13.40 -10.78 3.14
CA PRO A 222 12.08 -11.17 3.59
C PRO A 222 11.32 -9.93 4.08
N SER A 223 10.01 -9.92 3.85
CA SER A 223 9.12 -8.84 4.30
C SER A 223 7.74 -9.40 4.65
N LEU A 224 7.11 -8.76 5.62
CA LEU A 224 5.77 -9.07 6.11
C LEU A 224 4.94 -7.80 6.09
N GLY A 225 3.71 -7.90 5.61
CA GLY A 225 2.70 -6.86 5.68
C GLY A 225 1.44 -7.41 6.35
N LEU A 226 0.94 -6.68 7.33
CA LEU A 226 -0.37 -6.93 7.94
C LEU A 226 -1.24 -5.71 7.71
N ARG A 227 -2.46 -5.94 7.25
CA ARG A 227 -3.45 -4.88 7.04
C ARG A 227 -4.73 -5.25 7.79
N TYR A 228 -5.16 -4.36 8.66
CA TYR A 228 -6.43 -4.44 9.35
C TYR A 228 -7.40 -3.40 8.82
N VAL A 229 -8.63 -3.82 8.55
CA VAL A 229 -9.75 -2.97 8.15
C VAL A 229 -10.94 -3.38 9.02
N GLY A 230 -11.61 -2.40 9.62
CA GLY A 230 -12.82 -2.69 10.42
C GLY A 230 -13.89 -3.39 9.58
N GLY A 231 -14.39 -4.53 10.06
CA GLY A 231 -15.40 -5.34 9.35
C GLY A 231 -14.84 -6.26 8.25
N ALA A 232 -13.51 -6.47 8.19
CA ALA A 232 -12.89 -7.43 7.28
C ALA A 232 -11.83 -8.28 8.02
N PRO A 233 -11.54 -9.51 7.57
CA PRO A 233 -10.44 -10.31 8.08
C PRO A 233 -9.10 -9.58 7.89
N VAL A 234 -8.13 -9.83 8.79
CA VAL A 234 -6.77 -9.30 8.66
C VAL A 234 -6.13 -9.89 7.40
N SER A 235 -5.66 -9.01 6.51
CA SER A 235 -4.87 -9.43 5.35
C SER A 235 -3.42 -9.58 5.76
N VAL A 236 -2.82 -10.70 5.37
CA VAL A 236 -1.41 -11.04 5.66
C VAL A 236 -0.68 -11.24 4.34
N ASP A 237 0.36 -10.44 4.10
CA ASP A 237 1.23 -10.54 2.94
C ASP A 237 2.63 -10.96 3.38
N VAL A 238 3.14 -12.05 2.83
CA VAL A 238 4.53 -12.47 3.00
C VAL A 238 5.24 -12.33 1.67
N GLN A 239 6.39 -11.66 1.67
CA GLN A 239 7.22 -11.51 0.49
C GLN A 239 8.64 -11.98 0.76
N THR A 240 9.23 -12.62 -0.23
CA THR A 240 10.62 -13.01 -0.24
C THR A 240 11.27 -12.50 -1.52
N ASN A 241 12.27 -11.66 -1.39
CA ASN A 241 12.98 -11.11 -2.53
C ASN A 241 14.46 -11.44 -2.41
N PHE A 242 15.08 -11.91 -3.50
CA PHE A 242 16.51 -12.10 -3.63
C PHE A 242 17.06 -11.05 -4.59
N GLN A 243 18.05 -10.31 -4.13
CA GLN A 243 18.79 -9.35 -4.92
C GLN A 243 20.11 -9.99 -5.40
N PHE A 244 20.36 -9.88 -6.68
CA PHE A 244 21.57 -10.43 -7.32
C PHE A 244 22.44 -9.30 -7.85
N SER A 245 23.71 -9.27 -7.41
CA SER A 245 24.75 -8.32 -7.84
C SER A 245 24.28 -6.85 -7.82
N GLU A 246 23.36 -6.50 -6.92
CA GLU A 246 22.75 -5.18 -6.81
C GLU A 246 22.01 -4.70 -8.07
N LYS A 247 21.84 -5.58 -9.07
CA LYS A 247 21.28 -5.24 -10.38
C LYS A 247 19.83 -5.68 -10.57
N PHE A 248 19.47 -6.88 -10.13
CA PHE A 248 18.11 -7.35 -10.30
C PHE A 248 17.61 -8.12 -9.08
N TRP A 249 16.30 -8.15 -8.91
CA TRP A 249 15.63 -8.82 -7.82
C TRP A 249 14.58 -9.76 -8.37
N LEU A 250 14.53 -10.94 -7.79
CA LEU A 250 13.48 -11.92 -8.03
C LEU A 250 12.84 -12.23 -6.70
N GLY A 251 11.52 -12.18 -6.68
CA GLY A 251 10.75 -12.40 -5.47
C GLY A 251 9.47 -13.15 -5.71
N ALA A 252 8.95 -13.68 -4.63
CA ALA A 252 7.63 -14.27 -4.54
C ALA A 252 6.82 -13.58 -3.44
N MET A 253 5.52 -13.48 -3.65
CA MET A 253 4.56 -12.95 -2.70
C MET A 253 3.45 -13.98 -2.47
N TYR A 254 3.05 -14.12 -1.23
CA TYR A 254 1.85 -14.83 -0.85
C TYR A 254 0.96 -13.93 -0.01
N ARG A 255 -0.24 -13.66 -0.50
CA ARG A 255 -1.31 -12.99 0.24
C ARG A 255 -2.30 -14.03 0.69
N PHE A 256 -2.44 -14.16 2.00
CA PHE A 256 -3.25 -15.21 2.59
C PHE A 256 -4.69 -15.17 2.08
N GLN A 257 -5.19 -16.30 1.56
CA GLN A 257 -6.53 -16.51 0.98
C GLN A 257 -6.89 -15.62 -0.23
N ASP A 258 -5.93 -14.92 -0.85
CA ASP A 258 -6.21 -14.03 -1.98
C ASP A 258 -5.36 -14.35 -3.21
N ALA A 259 -4.02 -14.29 -3.09
CA ALA A 259 -3.16 -14.39 -4.26
C ALA A 259 -1.76 -14.96 -3.95
N VAL A 260 -1.16 -15.54 -4.98
CA VAL A 260 0.28 -15.84 -5.07
C VAL A 260 0.85 -14.99 -6.19
N GLY A 261 2.00 -14.36 -5.99
CA GLY A 261 2.59 -13.48 -7.00
C GLY A 261 4.09 -13.68 -7.18
N GLY A 262 4.56 -13.31 -8.36
CA GLY A 262 5.98 -13.14 -8.68
C GLY A 262 6.34 -11.68 -8.78
N ILE A 263 7.54 -11.32 -8.34
CA ILE A 263 8.08 -9.95 -8.36
C ILE A 263 9.43 -9.98 -9.08
N PHE A 264 9.60 -9.10 -10.05
CA PHE A 264 10.85 -8.85 -10.73
C PHE A 264 11.19 -7.37 -10.65
N GLN A 265 12.43 -7.02 -10.32
CA GLN A 265 12.92 -5.64 -10.42
C GLN A 265 14.29 -5.62 -11.06
N LEU A 266 14.56 -4.58 -11.85
CA LEU A 266 15.81 -4.35 -12.54
C LEU A 266 16.32 -2.95 -12.24
N GLN A 267 17.51 -2.82 -11.66
CA GLN A 267 18.27 -1.57 -11.57
C GLN A 267 18.93 -1.31 -12.91
N VAL A 268 18.34 -0.44 -13.71
CA VAL A 268 18.82 -0.15 -15.07
C VAL A 268 20.12 0.66 -15.01
N ASN A 269 20.17 1.64 -14.11
CA ASN A 269 21.35 2.44 -13.78
C ASN A 269 21.26 2.92 -12.31
N ASP A 270 22.19 3.73 -11.85
CA ASP A 270 22.23 4.19 -10.45
C ASP A 270 20.99 4.95 -9.99
N GLN A 271 20.21 5.49 -10.92
CA GLN A 271 19.04 6.34 -10.63
C GLN A 271 17.72 5.66 -10.97
N PHE A 272 17.68 4.80 -11.99
CA PHE A 272 16.45 4.27 -12.54
C PHE A 272 16.28 2.79 -12.25
N ARG A 273 15.12 2.43 -11.67
CA ARG A 273 14.70 1.05 -11.42
C ARG A 273 13.33 0.80 -12.04
N PHE A 274 13.23 -0.34 -12.71
CA PHE A 274 12.01 -0.90 -13.24
C PHE A 274 11.55 -2.05 -12.34
N GLY A 275 10.26 -2.15 -12.07
CA GLY A 275 9.63 -3.26 -11.34
C GLY A 275 8.41 -3.77 -12.07
N TYR A 276 8.23 -5.08 -12.02
CA TYR A 276 7.03 -5.76 -12.51
C TYR A 276 6.60 -6.82 -11.52
N SER A 277 5.30 -6.93 -11.27
CA SER A 277 4.76 -8.07 -10.56
C SER A 277 3.51 -8.62 -11.24
N TYR A 278 3.30 -9.91 -11.04
CA TYR A 278 2.13 -10.62 -11.50
C TYR A 278 1.53 -11.40 -10.33
N ASP A 279 0.23 -11.18 -10.06
CA ASP A 279 -0.50 -11.89 -9.02
C ASP A 279 -1.51 -12.85 -9.65
N PHE A 280 -1.44 -14.08 -9.23
CA PHE A 280 -2.39 -15.13 -9.56
C PHE A 280 -3.38 -15.28 -8.41
N ASN A 281 -4.66 -15.06 -8.66
CA ASN A 281 -5.68 -15.18 -7.62
C ASN A 281 -5.89 -16.66 -7.24
N THR A 282 -5.94 -16.91 -5.93
CA THR A 282 -6.23 -18.24 -5.37
C THR A 282 -7.70 -18.38 -4.94
N SER A 283 -8.44 -17.26 -4.92
CA SER A 283 -9.87 -17.18 -4.58
C SER A 283 -10.77 -17.68 -5.72
N ALA A 284 -12.09 -17.72 -5.49
CA ALA A 284 -13.09 -18.12 -6.49
C ALA A 284 -13.05 -17.28 -7.78
N LEU A 285 -12.55 -16.04 -7.72
CA LEU A 285 -12.36 -15.15 -8.87
C LEU A 285 -11.36 -15.68 -9.91
N ARG A 286 -10.49 -16.62 -9.54
CA ARG A 286 -9.52 -17.26 -10.45
C ARG A 286 -10.12 -17.74 -11.77
N LYS A 287 -11.35 -18.21 -11.74
CA LYS A 287 -12.03 -18.80 -12.93
C LYS A 287 -12.39 -17.75 -13.98
N TYR A 288 -12.41 -16.47 -13.60
CA TYR A 288 -12.97 -15.38 -14.41
C TYR A 288 -11.95 -14.33 -14.82
N ASN A 289 -10.70 -14.41 -14.33
CA ASN A 289 -9.68 -13.41 -14.65
C ASN A 289 -8.34 -14.02 -15.03
N GLY A 290 -7.55 -13.26 -15.80
CA GLY A 290 -6.20 -13.59 -16.23
C GLY A 290 -5.11 -13.14 -15.24
N GLY A 291 -5.45 -12.89 -13.96
CA GLY A 291 -4.50 -12.39 -12.95
C GLY A 291 -4.43 -10.87 -12.89
N THR A 292 -3.46 -10.38 -12.15
CA THR A 292 -3.24 -8.95 -11.90
C THR A 292 -1.81 -8.58 -12.26
N HIS A 293 -1.67 -7.52 -13.04
CA HIS A 293 -0.38 -7.00 -13.47
C HIS A 293 -0.07 -5.69 -12.75
N GLU A 294 1.19 -5.51 -12.36
CA GLU A 294 1.65 -4.26 -11.74
C GLU A 294 3.01 -3.86 -12.29
N ILE A 295 3.14 -2.61 -12.70
CA ILE A 295 4.39 -2.01 -13.19
C ILE A 295 4.77 -0.89 -12.24
N MET A 296 6.04 -0.84 -11.85
CA MET A 296 6.62 0.19 -11.01
C MET A 296 7.86 0.78 -11.65
N LEU A 297 7.94 2.10 -11.69
CA LEU A 297 9.11 2.86 -12.13
C LEU A 297 9.59 3.70 -10.96
N THR A 298 10.85 3.60 -10.61
CA THR A 298 11.47 4.42 -9.56
C THR A 298 12.62 5.21 -10.14
N TYR A 299 12.67 6.50 -9.81
CA TYR A 299 13.76 7.38 -10.19
C TYR A 299 14.27 8.14 -8.98
N ASP A 300 15.58 8.00 -8.70
CA ASP A 300 16.29 8.67 -7.62
C ASP A 300 17.14 9.81 -8.18
N PHE A 301 16.80 11.06 -7.85
CA PHE A 301 17.58 12.24 -8.22
C PHE A 301 18.77 12.40 -7.28
N ILE A 302 19.95 11.99 -7.73
CA ILE A 302 21.19 12.03 -6.96
C ILE A 302 21.91 13.36 -7.29
N TYR A 303 21.73 14.38 -6.42
CA TYR A 303 22.28 15.72 -6.64
C TYR A 303 23.78 15.86 -6.30
N ARG A 304 24.35 14.94 -5.51
CA ARG A 304 25.78 14.90 -5.18
C ARG A 304 26.27 13.44 -5.17
N ARG A 305 27.47 13.21 -5.66
CA ARG A 305 28.27 12.01 -5.38
C ARG A 305 28.80 12.04 -3.92
N ALA A 306 27.98 12.39 -2.95
CA ALA A 306 28.29 12.10 -1.57
C ALA A 306 28.28 10.57 -1.42
N ASN A 307 29.17 10.03 -0.59
CA ASN A 307 29.14 8.61 -0.22
C ASN A 307 27.74 8.30 0.34
N ILE A 308 26.83 7.91 -0.54
CA ILE A 308 25.46 7.56 -0.19
C ILE A 308 25.56 6.24 0.55
N LYS A 309 25.60 6.33 1.88
CA LYS A 309 25.54 5.18 2.79
C LYS A 309 24.11 4.72 3.06
N SER A 310 23.13 5.32 2.37
CA SER A 310 21.77 4.91 2.55
C SER A 310 21.59 3.50 2.00
N PRO A 311 21.05 2.59 2.78
CA PRO A 311 20.62 1.31 2.25
C PRO A 311 19.44 1.58 1.30
N ARG A 312 19.73 1.65 0.00
CA ARG A 312 18.73 1.71 -1.11
C ARG A 312 17.79 0.48 -1.10
N TYR A 313 17.69 -0.18 0.02
CA TYR A 313 17.07 -1.49 0.18
C TYR A 313 15.79 -1.45 1.00
N PHE A 314 15.51 -0.35 1.70
CA PHE A 314 14.30 -0.16 2.51
C PHE A 314 13.50 1.04 2.07
#